data_1dc31a37212a71092317eaecfb05396e
#
_entry.id   1dc31a37212a71092317eaecfb05396e
#
_cell.length_a   1.000
_cell.length_b   1.000
_cell.length_c   1.000
_cell.angle_alpha   90.00
_cell.angle_beta   90.00
_cell.angle_gamma   90.00
#
_symmetry.space_group_name_H-M   'P 1'
#
loop_
_entity.id
_entity.type
_entity.pdbx_description
1 polymer ?
#
loop_
_entity_poly.entity_id
_entity_poly.type
_entity_poly.pdbx_seq_one_letter_code
_entity_poly.pdbx_strand_id
1 'polypeptide(L)'
;VRQQLQSSVVAVKINTQDQPHLSKRFGISSLPTDIILEPNGKEIVQSSGYRNQSEYVGMMMRARTRYEDLVASRASAIDQANRETIGSHPKTPQPVESIVMLEGYCPVTLWDSRRWEKGSPQFQTEYKGQKYQFASAKLVAEFKKSPERFVPQFLGCDPIVVWETDRAITGDIQYGAFYDEQLYLFTSDENRRRFKSTPDQFIKTQVVLHVDQIQRVVR
;
A
#
# COMPACT_ATOMS: atom_id res chain seq x y z
N VAL A 1 -0.28 -26.77 -16.85
CA VAL A 1 -0.99 -26.03 -15.78
C VAL A 1 0.00 -25.22 -14.96
N ARG A 2 1.07 -25.80 -14.36
CA ARG A 2 2.04 -25.04 -13.55
C ARG A 2 2.66 -23.85 -14.31
N GLN A 3 3.13 -24.02 -15.54
CA GLN A 3 3.77 -22.94 -16.32
C GLN A 3 2.81 -21.81 -16.73
N GLN A 4 1.54 -22.09 -16.98
CA GLN A 4 0.55 -21.08 -17.34
C GLN A 4 0.04 -20.28 -16.14
N LEU A 5 0.12 -20.80 -14.92
CA LEU A 5 -0.32 -20.12 -13.70
C LEU A 5 0.78 -19.26 -13.05
N GLN A 6 2.05 -19.58 -13.30
CA GLN A 6 3.18 -18.91 -12.63
C GLN A 6 3.35 -17.41 -12.96
N SER A 7 2.72 -16.93 -14.03
CA SER A 7 2.83 -15.51 -14.45
C SER A 7 1.70 -14.60 -13.93
N SER A 8 0.62 -15.17 -13.37
CA SER A 8 -0.58 -14.38 -13.07
C SER A 8 -1.19 -14.65 -11.68
N VAL A 9 -0.82 -15.74 -11.02
CA VAL A 9 -1.43 -16.14 -9.75
C VAL A 9 -0.39 -16.74 -8.80
N VAL A 10 -0.41 -16.34 -7.55
CA VAL A 10 0.34 -16.98 -6.47
C VAL A 10 -0.54 -18.05 -5.84
N ALA A 11 -0.17 -19.32 -6.00
CA ALA A 11 -0.91 -20.43 -5.41
C ALA A 11 -0.37 -20.76 -4.01
N VAL A 12 -1.24 -20.71 -3.01
CA VAL A 12 -0.93 -21.06 -1.61
C VAL A 12 -1.82 -22.22 -1.17
N LYS A 13 -1.23 -23.28 -0.61
CA LYS A 13 -1.96 -24.37 0.02
C LYS A 13 -1.98 -24.16 1.52
N ILE A 14 -3.19 -24.14 2.08
CA ILE A 14 -3.44 -23.88 3.49
C ILE A 14 -4.02 -25.13 4.16
N ASN A 15 -3.44 -25.52 5.29
CA ASN A 15 -4.05 -26.52 6.16
C ASN A 15 -5.03 -25.83 7.10
N THR A 16 -6.30 -26.16 7.00
CA THR A 16 -7.38 -25.55 7.80
C THR A 16 -7.33 -25.92 9.28
N GLN A 17 -6.66 -27.01 9.62
CA GLN A 17 -6.45 -27.40 11.03
C GLN A 17 -5.41 -26.50 11.70
N ASP A 18 -4.37 -26.11 10.96
CA ASP A 18 -3.31 -25.23 11.47
C ASP A 18 -3.73 -23.76 11.48
N GLN A 19 -4.69 -23.39 10.61
CA GLN A 19 -5.15 -22.03 10.44
C GLN A 19 -6.69 -21.90 10.45
N PRO A 20 -7.34 -22.21 11.56
CA PRO A 20 -8.81 -22.23 11.66
C PRO A 20 -9.45 -20.84 11.47
N HIS A 21 -8.69 -19.76 11.74
CA HIS A 21 -9.16 -18.41 11.51
C HIS A 21 -9.42 -18.09 10.03
N LEU A 22 -8.65 -18.67 9.11
CA LEU A 22 -8.87 -18.50 7.67
C LEU A 22 -10.13 -19.23 7.20
N SER A 23 -10.37 -20.43 7.73
CA SER A 23 -11.61 -21.17 7.44
C SER A 23 -12.84 -20.37 7.86
N LYS A 24 -12.78 -19.71 9.03
CA LYS A 24 -13.85 -18.85 9.52
C LYS A 24 -14.00 -17.57 8.71
N ARG A 25 -12.87 -16.92 8.36
CA ARG A 25 -12.84 -15.68 7.56
C ARG A 25 -13.49 -15.88 6.19
N PHE A 26 -13.22 -17.00 5.53
CA PHE A 26 -13.70 -17.31 4.19
C PHE A 26 -14.92 -18.24 4.16
N GLY A 27 -15.54 -18.49 5.31
CA GLY A 27 -16.75 -19.34 5.39
C GLY A 27 -16.58 -20.74 4.83
N ILE A 28 -15.39 -21.36 5.00
CA ILE A 28 -15.10 -22.67 4.47
C ILE A 28 -15.83 -23.73 5.29
N SER A 29 -16.81 -24.38 4.69
CA SER A 29 -17.63 -25.44 5.32
C SER A 29 -17.28 -26.85 4.84
N SER A 30 -16.58 -26.98 3.72
CA SER A 30 -16.22 -28.27 3.13
C SER A 30 -14.83 -28.21 2.47
N LEU A 31 -14.18 -29.37 2.30
CA LEU A 31 -12.87 -29.50 1.68
C LEU A 31 -12.92 -30.52 0.51
N PRO A 32 -12.09 -30.34 -0.50
CA PRO A 32 -11.23 -29.19 -0.76
C PRO A 32 -12.03 -27.96 -1.16
N THR A 33 -11.54 -26.76 -0.83
CA THR A 33 -12.12 -25.48 -1.28
C THR A 33 -11.01 -24.63 -1.87
N ASP A 34 -11.23 -24.12 -3.08
CA ASP A 34 -10.36 -23.18 -3.77
C ASP A 34 -10.96 -21.79 -3.67
N ILE A 35 -10.15 -20.80 -3.29
CA ILE A 35 -10.53 -19.39 -3.20
C ILE A 35 -9.54 -18.60 -4.03
N ILE A 36 -10.05 -17.77 -4.93
CA ILE A 36 -9.25 -16.85 -5.73
C ILE A 36 -9.56 -15.45 -5.22
N LEU A 37 -8.51 -14.75 -4.81
CA LEU A 37 -8.60 -13.41 -4.24
C LEU A 37 -7.97 -12.39 -5.19
N GLU A 38 -8.47 -11.17 -5.15
CA GLU A 38 -7.77 -9.99 -5.65
C GLU A 38 -6.51 -9.72 -4.80
N PRO A 39 -5.54 -8.93 -5.29
CA PRO A 39 -4.37 -8.54 -4.51
C PRO A 39 -4.71 -7.83 -3.19
N ASN A 40 -5.87 -7.18 -3.11
CA ASN A 40 -6.38 -6.53 -1.89
C ASN A 40 -7.10 -7.49 -0.92
N GLY A 41 -7.08 -8.80 -1.21
CA GLY A 41 -7.71 -9.84 -0.38
C GLY A 41 -9.21 -10.01 -0.57
N LYS A 42 -9.84 -9.29 -1.52
CA LYS A 42 -11.26 -9.46 -1.85
C LYS A 42 -11.47 -10.72 -2.68
N GLU A 43 -12.51 -11.47 -2.35
CA GLU A 43 -12.84 -12.70 -3.05
C GLU A 43 -13.36 -12.42 -4.47
N ILE A 44 -12.77 -13.13 -5.45
CA ILE A 44 -13.23 -13.16 -6.84
C ILE A 44 -14.11 -14.39 -7.09
N VAL A 45 -13.60 -15.57 -6.66
CA VAL A 45 -14.26 -16.85 -6.83
C VAL A 45 -13.95 -17.75 -5.64
N GLN A 46 -14.98 -18.37 -5.07
CA GLN A 46 -14.87 -19.48 -4.13
C GLN A 46 -15.55 -20.70 -4.72
N SER A 47 -14.93 -21.87 -4.55
CA SER A 47 -15.48 -23.09 -5.08
C SER A 47 -15.03 -24.31 -4.29
N SER A 48 -15.98 -25.10 -3.82
CA SER A 48 -15.78 -26.32 -3.03
C SER A 48 -15.92 -27.57 -3.86
N GLY A 49 -15.26 -28.65 -3.42
CA GLY A 49 -15.27 -29.96 -4.06
C GLY A 49 -14.09 -30.21 -5.00
N TYR A 50 -13.86 -31.51 -5.27
CA TYR A 50 -12.81 -31.94 -6.19
C TYR A 50 -13.11 -31.51 -7.62
N ARG A 51 -12.06 -31.12 -8.36
CA ARG A 51 -12.13 -30.80 -9.80
C ARG A 51 -11.07 -31.54 -10.56
N ASN A 52 -11.42 -31.96 -11.76
CA ASN A 52 -10.43 -32.42 -12.72
C ASN A 52 -9.63 -31.21 -13.28
N GLN A 53 -8.56 -31.51 -14.00
CA GLN A 53 -7.65 -30.48 -14.54
C GLN A 53 -8.37 -29.46 -15.45
N SER A 54 -9.27 -29.91 -16.31
CA SER A 54 -9.98 -29.05 -17.27
C SER A 54 -10.94 -28.09 -16.55
N GLU A 55 -11.66 -28.58 -15.57
CA GLU A 55 -12.56 -27.78 -14.73
C GLU A 55 -11.79 -26.73 -13.92
N TYR A 56 -10.61 -27.12 -13.39
CA TYR A 56 -9.76 -26.19 -12.65
C TYR A 56 -9.24 -25.06 -13.55
N VAL A 57 -8.73 -25.38 -14.75
CA VAL A 57 -8.29 -24.38 -15.73
C VAL A 57 -9.45 -23.46 -16.13
N GLY A 58 -10.64 -24.03 -16.36
CA GLY A 58 -11.83 -23.25 -16.68
C GLY A 58 -12.23 -22.28 -15.54
N MET A 59 -12.12 -22.72 -14.29
CA MET A 59 -12.34 -21.85 -13.12
C MET A 59 -11.33 -20.70 -13.09
N MET A 60 -10.05 -20.98 -13.31
CA MET A 60 -9.01 -19.96 -13.32
C MET A 60 -9.20 -18.93 -14.44
N MET A 61 -9.59 -19.38 -15.64
CA MET A 61 -9.89 -18.48 -16.75
C MET A 61 -11.07 -17.56 -16.43
N ARG A 62 -12.16 -18.10 -15.88
CA ARG A 62 -13.32 -17.28 -15.45
C ARG A 62 -12.95 -16.27 -14.35
N ALA A 63 -12.13 -16.68 -13.39
CA ALA A 63 -11.66 -15.77 -12.35
C ALA A 63 -10.83 -14.63 -12.93
N ARG A 64 -9.95 -14.93 -13.89
CA ARG A 64 -9.15 -13.92 -14.59
C ARG A 64 -10.03 -12.93 -15.35
N THR A 65 -10.97 -13.39 -16.17
CA THR A 65 -11.89 -12.52 -16.90
C THR A 65 -12.67 -11.64 -15.93
N ARG A 66 -13.20 -12.23 -14.85
CA ARG A 66 -13.93 -11.46 -13.84
C ARG A 66 -13.06 -10.40 -13.17
N TYR A 67 -11.80 -10.70 -12.91
CA TYR A 67 -10.85 -9.71 -12.38
C TYR A 67 -10.58 -8.58 -13.37
N GLU A 68 -10.34 -8.91 -14.65
CA GLU A 68 -10.16 -7.93 -15.73
C GLU A 68 -11.38 -7.03 -15.88
N ASP A 69 -12.60 -7.57 -15.83
CA ASP A 69 -13.85 -6.82 -15.85
C ASP A 69 -14.00 -5.88 -14.63
N LEU A 70 -13.62 -6.35 -13.44
CA LEU A 70 -13.63 -5.54 -12.21
C LEU A 70 -12.65 -4.37 -12.30
N VAL A 71 -11.46 -4.60 -12.82
CA VAL A 71 -10.44 -3.56 -13.03
C VAL A 71 -10.94 -2.55 -14.08
N ALA A 72 -11.48 -3.00 -15.21
CA ALA A 72 -12.03 -2.16 -16.25
C ALA A 72 -13.22 -1.31 -15.74
N SER A 73 -14.11 -1.92 -14.97
CA SER A 73 -15.27 -1.22 -14.38
C SER A 73 -14.83 -0.15 -13.38
N ARG A 74 -13.80 -0.41 -12.59
CA ARG A 74 -13.23 0.58 -11.67
C ARG A 74 -12.58 1.75 -12.42
N ALA A 75 -11.83 1.45 -13.49
CA ALA A 75 -11.24 2.49 -14.34
C ALA A 75 -12.33 3.36 -14.99
N SER A 76 -13.38 2.73 -15.54
CA SER A 76 -14.50 3.44 -16.14
C SER A 76 -15.29 4.30 -15.12
N ALA A 77 -15.47 3.81 -13.89
CA ALA A 77 -16.12 4.57 -12.82
C ALA A 77 -15.30 5.80 -12.39
N ILE A 78 -13.97 5.66 -12.37
CA ILE A 78 -13.04 6.78 -12.12
C ILE A 78 -13.12 7.81 -13.25
N ASP A 79 -13.13 7.37 -14.51
CA ASP A 79 -13.27 8.23 -15.67
C ASP A 79 -14.63 8.93 -15.70
N GLN A 80 -15.71 8.24 -15.31
CA GLN A 80 -17.06 8.82 -15.25
C GLN A 80 -17.19 9.83 -14.10
N ALA A 81 -16.66 9.51 -12.91
CA ALA A 81 -16.59 10.46 -11.80
C ALA A 81 -15.76 11.70 -12.15
N ASN A 82 -14.65 11.52 -12.88
CA ASN A 82 -13.87 12.63 -13.40
C ASN A 82 -14.62 13.47 -14.46
N ARG A 83 -15.48 12.87 -15.29
CA ARG A 83 -16.28 13.57 -16.30
C ARG A 83 -17.47 14.32 -15.67
N GLU A 84 -18.12 13.77 -14.67
CA GLU A 84 -19.23 14.42 -13.95
C GLU A 84 -18.76 15.62 -13.13
N THR A 85 -17.50 15.63 -12.67
CA THR A 85 -16.85 16.78 -12.00
C THR A 85 -16.47 17.90 -12.99
N ILE A 86 -16.36 17.61 -14.31
CA ILE A 86 -15.99 18.58 -15.36
C ILE A 86 -17.18 19.40 -15.86
N GLY A 87 -18.44 19.06 -15.46
CA GLY A 87 -19.67 19.70 -15.94
C GLY A 87 -19.97 21.09 -15.39
N SER A 88 -19.15 21.67 -14.50
CA SER A 88 -19.36 23.03 -14.01
C SER A 88 -18.03 23.70 -13.61
N HIS A 89 -17.52 24.47 -14.53
CA HIS A 89 -16.41 25.43 -14.58
C HIS A 89 -15.16 24.94 -15.33
N PRO A 90 -14.58 25.76 -16.24
CA PRO A 90 -13.28 25.50 -16.80
C PRO A 90 -12.23 25.84 -15.72
N LYS A 91 -11.96 24.90 -14.84
CA LYS A 91 -10.72 24.93 -14.07
C LYS A 91 -9.63 24.29 -14.91
N THR A 92 -8.65 25.10 -15.28
CA THR A 92 -7.29 24.67 -15.62
C THR A 92 -6.96 23.40 -14.80
N PRO A 93 -6.36 22.36 -15.39
CA PRO A 93 -5.95 21.18 -14.62
C PRO A 93 -5.08 21.65 -13.48
N GLN A 94 -5.68 21.68 -12.28
CA GLN A 94 -4.88 21.91 -11.06
C GLN A 94 -4.00 20.68 -10.94
N PRO A 95 -2.70 20.86 -10.77
CA PRO A 95 -1.80 19.74 -10.47
C PRO A 95 -2.39 19.01 -9.27
N VAL A 96 -2.52 17.69 -9.36
CA VAL A 96 -2.83 16.87 -8.20
C VAL A 96 -1.88 17.35 -7.10
N GLU A 97 -2.42 17.98 -6.05
CA GLU A 97 -1.58 18.53 -4.99
C GLU A 97 -0.76 17.37 -4.43
N SER A 98 0.48 17.27 -4.88
CA SER A 98 1.38 16.24 -4.43
C SER A 98 1.56 16.43 -2.92
N ILE A 99 1.33 15.35 -2.20
CA ILE A 99 1.36 15.31 -0.74
C ILE A 99 2.71 15.81 -0.24
N VAL A 100 2.72 16.88 0.55
CA VAL A 100 3.93 17.31 1.24
C VAL A 100 4.17 16.36 2.42
N MET A 101 5.23 15.59 2.31
CA MET A 101 5.59 14.58 3.31
C MET A 101 6.19 15.22 4.56
N LEU A 102 6.11 14.46 5.66
CA LEU A 102 6.65 14.88 6.96
C LEU A 102 6.14 16.26 7.41
N GLU A 103 4.92 16.63 7.00
CA GLU A 103 4.34 17.95 7.28
C GLU A 103 5.28 19.12 6.90
N GLY A 104 6.14 18.92 5.91
CA GLY A 104 7.13 19.89 5.46
C GLY A 104 8.39 19.98 6.33
N TYR A 105 8.62 19.03 7.23
CA TYR A 105 9.91 18.93 7.91
C TYR A 105 10.97 18.32 7.00
N CYS A 106 12.22 18.77 7.18
CA CYS A 106 13.36 18.35 6.37
C CYS A 106 13.77 16.90 6.67
N PRO A 107 13.66 15.98 5.70
CA PRO A 107 13.99 14.57 5.94
C PRO A 107 15.48 14.35 6.20
N VAL A 108 16.36 15.14 5.58
CA VAL A 108 17.83 15.00 5.76
C VAL A 108 18.23 15.40 7.18
N THR A 109 17.77 16.57 7.66
CA THR A 109 18.06 17.01 9.03
C THR A 109 17.49 16.03 10.06
N LEU A 110 16.27 15.51 9.81
CA LEU A 110 15.67 14.51 10.68
C LEU A 110 16.51 13.24 10.75
N TRP A 111 17.03 12.78 9.61
CA TRP A 111 17.85 11.57 9.56
C TRP A 111 19.22 11.77 10.22
N ASP A 112 19.93 12.89 9.91
CA ASP A 112 21.29 13.14 10.37
C ASP A 112 21.35 13.51 11.87
N SER A 113 20.44 14.36 12.34
CA SER A 113 20.49 14.92 13.69
C SER A 113 19.33 14.51 14.60
N ARG A 114 18.37 13.73 14.09
CA ARG A 114 17.13 13.35 14.81
C ARG A 114 16.32 14.56 15.29
N ARG A 115 16.40 15.67 14.54
CA ARG A 115 15.69 16.92 14.86
C ARG A 115 14.64 17.22 13.80
N TRP A 116 13.48 17.65 14.25
CA TRP A 116 12.41 18.17 13.42
C TRP A 116 12.71 19.63 13.05
N GLU A 117 13.35 19.84 11.90
CA GLU A 117 13.62 21.16 11.34
C GLU A 117 12.69 21.43 10.18
N LYS A 118 11.99 22.57 10.22
CA LYS A 118 11.03 22.93 9.16
C LYS A 118 11.76 23.22 7.86
N GLY A 119 11.32 22.58 6.78
CA GLY A 119 11.73 22.93 5.44
C GLY A 119 10.99 24.16 4.91
N SER A 120 11.42 24.64 3.75
CA SER A 120 10.80 25.75 3.03
C SER A 120 10.25 25.28 1.69
N PRO A 121 9.10 25.79 1.23
CA PRO A 121 8.60 25.55 -0.12
C PRO A 121 9.56 25.98 -1.23
N GLN A 122 10.52 26.88 -0.94
CA GLN A 122 11.55 27.30 -1.89
C GLN A 122 12.58 26.18 -2.15
N PHE A 123 12.79 25.30 -1.19
CA PHE A 123 13.72 24.17 -1.25
C PHE A 123 12.93 22.88 -1.21
N GLN A 124 12.35 22.48 -2.34
CA GLN A 124 11.55 21.28 -2.42
C GLN A 124 11.96 20.40 -3.61
N THR A 125 11.70 19.14 -3.49
CA THR A 125 11.81 18.17 -4.61
C THR A 125 10.74 17.10 -4.49
N GLU A 126 10.47 16.44 -5.58
CA GLU A 126 9.55 15.31 -5.62
C GLU A 126 10.33 14.00 -5.71
N TYR A 127 9.85 12.99 -5.00
CA TYR A 127 10.36 11.63 -5.06
C TYR A 127 9.22 10.64 -4.88
N LYS A 128 9.08 9.67 -5.78
CA LYS A 128 7.99 8.68 -5.81
C LYS A 128 6.59 9.31 -5.68
N GLY A 129 6.34 10.41 -6.39
CA GLY A 129 5.05 11.11 -6.38
C GLY A 129 4.73 11.88 -5.09
N GLN A 130 5.70 12.03 -4.19
CA GLN A 130 5.56 12.75 -2.92
C GLN A 130 6.52 13.94 -2.86
N LYS A 131 6.05 15.09 -2.35
CA LYS A 131 6.87 16.31 -2.17
C LYS A 131 7.59 16.30 -0.83
N TYR A 132 8.86 16.68 -0.86
CA TYR A 132 9.70 16.85 0.32
C TYR A 132 10.23 18.28 0.37
N GLN A 133 10.21 18.89 1.55
CA GLN A 133 10.74 20.24 1.79
C GLN A 133 12.02 20.17 2.62
N PHE A 134 12.92 21.11 2.38
CA PHE A 134 14.25 21.12 2.97
C PHE A 134 14.57 22.51 3.56
N ALA A 135 15.46 22.54 4.54
CA ALA A 135 15.88 23.79 5.16
C ALA A 135 16.84 24.61 4.26
N SER A 136 17.47 23.99 3.24
CA SER A 136 18.37 24.67 2.32
C SER A 136 18.55 23.91 1.00
N ALA A 137 19.06 24.62 -0.03
CA ALA A 137 19.42 24.01 -1.32
C ALA A 137 20.49 22.92 -1.20
N LYS A 138 21.41 23.03 -0.25
CA LYS A 138 22.43 22.01 0.05
C LYS A 138 21.80 20.69 0.45
N LEU A 139 20.75 20.74 1.28
CA LEU A 139 20.04 19.53 1.74
C LEU A 139 19.18 18.91 0.64
N VAL A 140 18.66 19.70 -0.30
CA VAL A 140 18.05 19.17 -1.53
C VAL A 140 19.05 18.36 -2.34
N ALA A 141 20.26 18.89 -2.52
CA ALA A 141 21.32 18.20 -3.28
C ALA A 141 21.78 16.91 -2.57
N GLU A 142 21.84 16.91 -1.24
CA GLU A 142 22.16 15.74 -0.44
C GLU A 142 21.08 14.66 -0.57
N PHE A 143 19.82 15.05 -0.42
CA PHE A 143 18.68 14.15 -0.62
C PHE A 143 18.69 13.47 -1.99
N LYS A 144 18.97 14.24 -3.06
CA LYS A 144 18.98 13.71 -4.43
C LYS A 144 20.04 12.65 -4.70
N LYS A 145 21.10 12.57 -3.89
CA LYS A 145 22.14 11.54 -4.02
C LYS A 145 21.64 10.16 -3.59
N SER A 146 20.83 10.09 -2.54
CA SER A 146 20.33 8.84 -1.97
C SER A 146 18.95 9.05 -1.32
N PRO A 147 17.88 9.30 -2.10
CA PRO A 147 16.57 9.64 -1.55
C PRO A 147 16.01 8.56 -0.62
N GLU A 148 16.24 7.28 -0.95
CA GLU A 148 15.74 6.13 -0.20
C GLU A 148 16.15 6.14 1.27
N ARG A 149 17.32 6.71 1.55
CA ARG A 149 17.86 6.82 2.91
C ARG A 149 17.04 7.73 3.80
N PHE A 150 16.45 8.77 3.23
CA PHE A 150 15.84 9.87 3.97
C PHE A 150 14.32 9.81 4.00
N VAL A 151 13.71 9.07 3.08
CA VAL A 151 12.24 9.00 3.01
C VAL A 151 11.67 8.01 4.02
N PRO A 152 10.45 8.25 4.53
CA PRO A 152 9.77 7.25 5.33
C PRO A 152 9.52 5.97 4.52
N GLN A 153 9.68 4.83 5.16
CA GLN A 153 9.31 3.54 4.59
C GLN A 153 7.80 3.45 4.36
N PHE A 154 7.37 2.51 3.54
CA PHE A 154 5.95 2.31 3.19
C PHE A 154 5.27 3.59 2.64
N LEU A 155 6.01 4.45 1.93
CA LEU A 155 5.51 5.76 1.47
C LEU A 155 4.93 6.62 2.62
N GLY A 156 5.40 6.42 3.86
CA GLY A 156 4.92 7.08 5.05
C GLY A 156 3.63 6.50 5.63
N CYS A 157 3.16 5.34 5.15
CA CYS A 157 2.04 4.63 5.72
C CYS A 157 2.45 3.81 6.94
N ASP A 158 1.48 3.55 7.82
CA ASP A 158 1.67 2.72 9.00
C ASP A 158 1.85 1.24 8.61
N PRO A 159 3.03 0.65 8.85
CA PRO A 159 3.31 -0.73 8.44
C PRO A 159 2.43 -1.77 9.14
N ILE A 160 1.93 -1.49 10.34
CA ILE A 160 1.01 -2.39 11.04
C ILE A 160 -0.37 -2.39 10.37
N VAL A 161 -0.88 -1.21 10.02
CA VAL A 161 -2.15 -1.09 9.31
C VAL A 161 -2.05 -1.76 7.93
N VAL A 162 -0.94 -1.54 7.22
CA VAL A 162 -0.69 -2.22 5.94
C VAL A 162 -0.68 -3.74 6.13
N TRP A 163 0.05 -4.24 7.13
CA TRP A 163 0.15 -5.68 7.42
C TRP A 163 -1.20 -6.32 7.78
N GLU A 164 -2.01 -5.64 8.61
CA GLU A 164 -3.26 -6.21 9.12
C GLU A 164 -4.45 -6.05 8.18
N THR A 165 -4.43 -5.02 7.32
CA THR A 165 -5.63 -4.62 6.57
C THR A 165 -5.42 -4.44 5.08
N ASP A 166 -4.17 -4.53 4.59
CA ASP A 166 -3.75 -4.19 3.22
C ASP A 166 -4.13 -2.75 2.81
N ARG A 167 -4.38 -1.86 3.80
CA ARG A 167 -4.75 -0.45 3.56
C ARG A 167 -3.55 0.46 3.75
N ALA A 168 -3.33 1.36 2.80
CA ALA A 168 -2.31 2.38 2.85
C ALA A 168 -2.83 3.61 3.62
N ILE A 169 -2.68 3.63 4.95
CA ILE A 169 -3.08 4.77 5.80
C ILE A 169 -1.82 5.50 6.27
N THR A 170 -1.75 6.81 6.02
CA THR A 170 -0.60 7.63 6.43
C THR A 170 -0.42 7.61 7.95
N GLY A 171 0.82 7.38 8.37
CA GLY A 171 1.23 7.61 9.75
C GLY A 171 1.41 9.10 10.06
N ASP A 172 1.53 9.40 11.34
CA ASP A 172 1.72 10.74 11.88
C ASP A 172 3.17 10.92 12.32
N ILE A 173 3.74 12.11 12.12
CA ILE A 173 5.12 12.40 12.48
C ILE A 173 5.39 12.28 13.97
N GLN A 174 4.39 12.55 14.83
CA GLN A 174 4.53 12.42 16.28
C GLN A 174 4.71 10.97 16.75
N TYR A 175 4.29 10.00 15.92
CA TYR A 175 4.48 8.58 16.19
C TYR A 175 5.59 7.96 15.33
N GLY A 176 6.54 8.78 14.85
CA GLY A 176 7.68 8.28 14.10
C GLY A 176 8.62 7.40 14.94
N ALA A 177 9.24 6.42 14.30
CA ALA A 177 10.34 5.64 14.88
C ALA A 177 11.37 5.27 13.81
N PHE A 178 12.64 5.21 14.25
CA PHE A 178 13.72 4.66 13.45
C PHE A 178 13.96 3.19 13.80
N TYR A 179 14.09 2.37 12.78
CA TYR A 179 14.51 0.98 12.89
C TYR A 179 15.40 0.65 11.67
N ASP A 180 16.52 0.02 11.89
CA ASP A 180 17.53 -0.32 10.86
C ASP A 180 17.85 0.87 9.95
N GLU A 181 18.14 2.02 10.57
CA GLU A 181 18.42 3.31 9.91
C GLU A 181 17.28 3.85 9.02
N GLN A 182 16.10 3.25 9.03
CA GLN A 182 14.94 3.66 8.26
C GLN A 182 13.88 4.32 9.14
N LEU A 183 13.20 5.32 8.60
CA LEU A 183 12.10 6.00 9.28
C LEU A 183 10.77 5.30 8.97
N TYR A 184 10.02 5.00 10.01
CA TYR A 184 8.65 4.49 9.95
C TYR A 184 7.70 5.44 10.66
N LEU A 185 6.49 5.62 10.10
CA LEU A 185 5.44 6.45 10.67
C LEU A 185 4.25 5.58 11.05
N PHE A 186 3.61 5.91 12.17
CA PHE A 186 2.49 5.12 12.70
C PHE A 186 1.26 5.99 12.89
N THR A 187 0.08 5.38 12.86
CA THR A 187 -1.20 6.07 13.09
C THR A 187 -1.46 6.32 14.60
N SER A 188 -0.75 5.59 15.46
CA SER A 188 -0.88 5.68 16.92
C SER A 188 0.39 5.27 17.65
N ASP A 189 0.50 5.67 18.93
CA ASP A 189 1.58 5.24 19.80
C ASP A 189 1.51 3.71 20.09
N GLU A 190 0.32 3.13 20.11
CA GLU A 190 0.13 1.69 20.25
C GLU A 190 0.79 0.93 19.09
N ASN A 191 0.52 1.32 17.83
CA ASN A 191 1.14 0.71 16.66
C ASN A 191 2.65 0.89 16.68
N ARG A 192 3.14 2.08 17.07
CA ARG A 192 4.58 2.31 17.22
C ARG A 192 5.22 1.36 18.25
N ARG A 193 4.59 1.12 19.40
CA ARG A 193 5.08 0.18 20.43
C ARG A 193 5.04 -1.27 19.92
N ARG A 194 3.97 -1.68 19.26
CA ARG A 194 3.84 -3.01 18.65
C ARG A 194 4.94 -3.25 17.62
N PHE A 195 5.17 -2.28 16.74
CA PHE A 195 6.25 -2.37 15.77
C PHE A 195 7.62 -2.54 16.45
N LYS A 196 7.92 -1.75 17.49
CA LYS A 196 9.20 -1.83 18.21
C LYS A 196 9.42 -3.18 18.89
N SER A 197 8.39 -3.91 19.24
CA SER A 197 8.53 -5.24 19.85
C SER A 197 8.87 -6.33 18.85
N THR A 198 8.34 -6.26 17.62
CA THR A 198 8.54 -7.27 16.57
C THR A 198 8.62 -6.64 15.17
N PRO A 199 9.62 -5.80 14.91
CA PRO A 199 9.67 -5.03 13.65
C PRO A 199 9.76 -5.92 12.41
N ASP A 200 10.54 -7.00 12.47
CA ASP A 200 10.74 -7.93 11.33
C ASP A 200 9.45 -8.57 10.82
N GLN A 201 8.42 -8.64 11.64
CA GLN A 201 7.11 -9.14 11.25
C GLN A 201 6.43 -8.22 10.25
N PHE A 202 6.55 -6.90 10.46
CA PHE A 202 5.78 -5.89 9.74
C PHE A 202 6.51 -5.33 8.51
N ILE A 203 7.86 -5.44 8.46
CA ILE A 203 8.65 -4.96 7.32
C ILE A 203 8.68 -5.95 6.15
N LYS A 204 8.36 -7.21 6.36
CA LYS A 204 8.37 -8.28 5.33
C LYS A 204 7.04 -8.40 4.57
N THR A 205 6.32 -7.31 4.42
CA THR A 205 5.08 -7.33 3.61
C THR A 205 5.40 -7.41 2.11
N GLN A 206 4.56 -8.13 1.38
CA GLN A 206 4.58 -8.17 -0.09
C GLN A 206 3.61 -7.16 -0.72
N VAL A 207 2.98 -6.32 0.09
CA VAL A 207 2.03 -5.32 -0.39
C VAL A 207 2.78 -4.23 -1.15
N VAL A 208 2.45 -4.03 -2.42
CA VAL A 208 2.95 -2.93 -3.23
C VAL A 208 2.05 -1.72 -2.99
N LEU A 209 2.62 -0.68 -2.39
CA LEU A 209 1.90 0.55 -2.13
C LEU A 209 2.00 1.51 -3.32
N HIS A 210 0.88 2.10 -3.70
CA HIS A 210 0.79 3.13 -4.72
C HIS A 210 0.33 4.45 -4.08
N VAL A 211 0.92 5.57 -4.52
CA VAL A 211 0.66 6.90 -3.93
C VAL A 211 -0.81 7.33 -4.06
N ASP A 212 -1.46 6.96 -5.15
CA ASP A 212 -2.88 7.22 -5.42
C ASP A 212 -3.85 6.45 -4.50
N GLN A 213 -3.38 5.40 -3.84
CA GLN A 213 -4.15 4.58 -2.91
C GLN A 213 -3.99 4.99 -1.45
N ILE A 214 -3.11 5.95 -1.17
CA ILE A 214 -2.82 6.38 0.20
C ILE A 214 -4.01 7.16 0.78
N GLN A 215 -4.54 6.67 1.90
CA GLN A 215 -5.60 7.30 2.66
C GLN A 215 -5.00 8.15 3.77
N ARG A 216 -5.41 9.41 3.83
CA ARG A 216 -5.02 10.32 4.93
C ARG A 216 -6.00 10.19 6.09
N VAL A 217 -5.48 10.17 7.29
CA VAL A 217 -6.30 10.42 8.48
C VAL A 217 -6.56 11.92 8.53
N VAL A 218 -7.76 12.34 8.17
CA VAL A 218 -8.22 13.73 8.36
C VAL A 218 -8.58 13.88 9.85
N ARG A 219 -7.91 14.78 10.53
CA ARG A 219 -8.20 15.15 11.93
C ARG A 219 -8.97 16.47 11.97
#